data_80178b4af81ee02121581ca4c2627ae1
#
_entry.id   80178b4af81ee02121581ca4c2627ae1
#
_cell.length_a   1.000
_cell.length_b   1.000
_cell.length_c   1.000
_cell.angle_alpha   90.00
_cell.angle_beta   90.00
_cell.angle_gamma   90.00
#
_symmetry.space_group_name_H-M   'P 1'
#
loop_
_entity.id
_entity.type
_entity.pdbx_description
1 polymer ?
#
loop_
_entity_poly.entity_id
_entity_poly.type
_entity_poly.pdbx_seq_one_letter_code
_entity_poly.pdbx_strand_id
1 'polypeptide(L)'
;MPGTRKLGKSTDQRMAMLRQQTTDLLDKGRMETTLSRAKEIAPMAEKMITLGKEKDLASYRQMLSFITREDVAKKVKDELAAKYADRNGGYTRIPRIGTRRGDAAEVAVIELI
;
A
#
# COMPACT_ATOMS: atom_id res chain seq x y z
N MET A 1 1.11 -20.87 15.18
CA MET A 1 1.88 -20.53 14.33
C MET A 1 2.13 -19.12 14.13
N PRO A 2 3.22 -18.82 14.18
CA PRO A 2 3.52 -17.47 14.11
C PRO A 2 3.02 -16.94 12.83
N GLY A 3 3.16 -16.95 11.93
CA GLY A 3 2.63 -16.34 10.79
C GLY A 3 1.13 -16.23 10.76
N THR A 4 0.59 -15.76 11.80
CA THR A 4 -0.85 -15.72 11.94
C THR A 4 -1.57 -15.04 10.79
N ARG A 5 -0.90 -14.18 10.05
CA ARG A 5 -1.54 -13.51 8.93
C ARG A 5 -1.27 -14.18 7.61
N LYS A 6 -0.75 -15.38 7.61
CA LYS A 6 -0.47 -16.05 6.35
C LYS A 6 -1.70 -16.41 5.57
N LEU A 7 -2.82 -16.63 6.23
CA LEU A 7 -4.08 -16.89 5.54
C LEU A 7 -3.97 -18.05 4.56
N GLY A 8 -3.19 -19.08 4.93
CA GLY A 8 -3.02 -20.25 4.08
C GLY A 8 -2.03 -20.10 2.96
N LYS A 9 -1.37 -18.96 2.83
CA LYS A 9 -0.39 -18.73 1.78
C LYS A 9 1.02 -18.78 2.34
N SER A 10 2.00 -19.14 1.49
CA SER A 10 3.37 -19.08 1.89
C SER A 10 3.80 -17.64 2.13
N THR A 11 4.90 -17.46 2.83
CA THR A 11 5.42 -16.11 3.09
C THR A 11 5.72 -15.38 1.78
N ASP A 12 6.30 -16.09 0.79
CA ASP A 12 6.63 -15.45 -0.47
C ASP A 12 5.38 -15.04 -1.24
N GLN A 13 4.36 -15.91 -1.28
CA GLN A 13 3.11 -15.60 -1.96
C GLN A 13 2.41 -14.44 -1.28
N ARG A 14 2.43 -14.42 0.05
CA ARG A 14 1.80 -13.35 0.79
C ARG A 14 2.47 -12.01 0.51
N MET A 15 3.79 -11.99 0.52
CA MET A 15 4.53 -10.75 0.25
C MET A 15 4.30 -10.27 -1.18
N ALA A 16 4.28 -11.19 -2.15
CA ALA A 16 4.02 -10.84 -3.54
C ALA A 16 2.64 -10.18 -3.68
N MET A 17 1.64 -10.73 -2.99
CA MET A 17 0.30 -10.18 -3.04
C MET A 17 0.24 -8.80 -2.39
N LEU A 18 0.91 -8.61 -1.26
CA LEU A 18 0.92 -7.31 -0.60
C LEU A 18 1.62 -6.26 -1.45
N ARG A 19 2.71 -6.63 -2.11
CA ARG A 19 3.40 -5.72 -3.01
C ARG A 19 2.51 -5.32 -4.18
N GLN A 20 1.80 -6.29 -4.76
CA GLN A 20 0.91 -6.00 -5.87
C GLN A 20 -0.24 -5.08 -5.44
N GLN A 21 -0.83 -5.35 -4.28
CA GLN A 21 -1.93 -4.53 -3.79
C GLN A 21 -1.48 -3.13 -3.42
N THR A 22 -0.29 -3.01 -2.84
CA THR A 22 0.27 -1.68 -2.55
C THR A 22 0.50 -0.90 -3.83
N THR A 23 1.02 -1.56 -4.87
CA THR A 23 1.21 -0.94 -6.18
C THR A 23 -0.13 -0.46 -6.74
N ASP A 24 -1.17 -1.30 -6.64
CA ASP A 24 -2.50 -0.92 -7.12
C ASP A 24 -3.05 0.28 -6.37
N LEU A 25 -2.86 0.34 -5.07
CA LEU A 25 -3.31 1.49 -4.28
C LEU A 25 -2.61 2.77 -4.73
N LEU A 26 -1.29 2.70 -4.90
CA LEU A 26 -0.52 3.87 -5.33
C LEU A 26 -0.91 4.32 -6.73
N ASP A 27 -1.28 3.37 -7.59
CA ASP A 27 -1.71 3.68 -8.94
C ASP A 27 -3.10 4.33 -8.97
N LYS A 28 -4.05 3.72 -8.27
CA LYS A 28 -5.46 4.13 -8.36
C LYS A 28 -5.89 5.11 -7.28
N GLY A 29 -5.16 5.16 -6.19
CA GLY A 29 -5.49 6.05 -5.08
C GLY A 29 -6.51 5.51 -4.11
N ARG A 30 -7.15 4.40 -4.43
CA ARG A 30 -8.23 3.86 -3.61
C ARG A 30 -8.48 2.40 -3.97
N MET A 31 -8.74 1.56 -2.96
CA MET A 31 -9.15 0.19 -3.24
C MET A 31 -9.95 -0.37 -2.08
N GLU A 32 -10.87 -1.26 -2.37
CA GLU A 32 -11.67 -1.95 -1.38
C GLU A 32 -11.03 -3.29 -1.05
N THR A 33 -10.94 -3.60 0.24
CA THR A 33 -10.34 -4.85 0.69
C THR A 33 -10.81 -5.15 2.10
N THR A 34 -10.30 -6.21 2.73
CA THR A 34 -10.62 -6.46 4.13
C THR A 34 -9.88 -5.47 5.02
N LEU A 35 -10.43 -5.21 6.19
CA LEU A 35 -9.80 -4.29 7.14
C LEU A 35 -8.40 -4.76 7.51
N SER A 36 -8.21 -6.06 7.74
CA SER A 36 -6.90 -6.61 8.06
C SER A 36 -5.88 -6.30 6.97
N ARG A 37 -6.28 -6.51 5.71
CA ARG A 37 -5.38 -6.29 4.60
C ARG A 37 -5.08 -4.81 4.43
N ALA A 38 -6.09 -3.96 4.61
CA ALA A 38 -5.90 -2.52 4.53
C ALA A 38 -4.87 -2.05 5.56
N LYS A 39 -4.94 -2.60 6.77
CA LYS A 39 -3.98 -2.24 7.82
C LYS A 39 -2.57 -2.70 7.52
N GLU A 40 -2.42 -3.75 6.73
CA GLU A 40 -1.09 -4.20 6.32
C GLU A 40 -0.54 -3.35 5.17
N ILE A 41 -1.40 -2.92 4.26
CA ILE A 41 -0.99 -2.16 3.09
C ILE A 41 -0.62 -0.72 3.43
N ALA A 42 -1.34 -0.10 4.37
CA ALA A 42 -1.16 1.31 4.69
C ALA A 42 0.28 1.70 5.00
N PRO A 43 1.00 1.01 5.92
CA PRO A 43 2.37 1.41 6.20
C PRO A 43 3.30 1.18 5.01
N MET A 44 3.03 0.19 4.18
CA MET A 44 3.84 -0.06 3.01
C MET A 44 3.68 1.06 1.98
N ALA A 45 2.44 1.49 1.73
CA ALA A 45 2.19 2.58 0.80
C ALA A 45 2.80 3.89 1.32
N GLU A 46 2.67 4.14 2.61
CA GLU A 46 3.22 5.35 3.20
C GLU A 46 4.74 5.38 3.11
N LYS A 47 5.39 4.23 3.30
CA LYS A 47 6.82 4.16 3.16
C LYS A 47 7.26 4.48 1.74
N MET A 48 6.51 3.98 0.75
CA MET A 48 6.85 4.26 -0.65
C MET A 48 6.72 5.75 -0.97
N ILE A 49 5.69 6.41 -0.44
CA ILE A 49 5.54 7.85 -0.65
C ILE A 49 6.69 8.61 0.01
N THR A 50 7.07 8.21 1.21
CA THR A 50 8.20 8.83 1.89
C THR A 50 9.49 8.68 1.09
N LEU A 51 9.74 7.49 0.54
CA LEU A 51 10.91 7.28 -0.31
C LEU A 51 10.86 8.15 -1.56
N GLY A 52 9.68 8.32 -2.13
CA GLY A 52 9.52 9.19 -3.31
C GLY A 52 9.86 10.64 -3.02
N LYS A 53 9.62 11.08 -1.79
CA LYS A 53 9.94 12.46 -1.39
C LYS A 53 11.42 12.70 -1.23
N GLU A 54 12.23 11.65 -1.05
CA GLU A 54 13.67 11.82 -0.88
C GLU A 54 14.38 12.30 -2.14
N LYS A 55 13.86 11.96 -3.30
CA LYS A 55 14.37 12.47 -4.57
C LYS A 55 15.80 12.02 -4.92
N ASP A 56 16.32 10.98 -4.27
CA ASP A 56 17.64 10.49 -4.62
C ASP A 56 17.56 9.13 -5.32
N LEU A 57 18.65 8.73 -5.94
CA LEU A 57 18.68 7.50 -6.71
C LEU A 57 18.53 6.26 -5.82
N ALA A 58 19.12 6.28 -4.64
CA ALA A 58 19.04 5.15 -3.73
C ALA A 58 17.60 4.90 -3.30
N SER A 59 16.87 5.95 -2.96
CA SER A 59 15.46 5.82 -2.56
C SER A 59 14.61 5.33 -3.72
N TYR A 60 14.87 5.82 -4.94
CA TYR A 60 14.13 5.37 -6.10
C TYR A 60 14.37 3.88 -6.36
N ARG A 61 15.61 3.42 -6.20
CA ARG A 61 15.91 2.00 -6.36
C ARG A 61 15.20 1.16 -5.32
N GLN A 62 15.08 1.65 -4.08
CA GLN A 62 14.31 0.94 -3.07
C GLN A 62 12.83 0.85 -3.46
N MET A 63 12.28 1.91 -4.02
CA MET A 63 10.90 1.88 -4.50
C MET A 63 10.74 0.83 -5.59
N LEU A 64 11.67 0.78 -6.54
CA LEU A 64 11.59 -0.18 -7.64
C LEU A 64 11.73 -1.62 -7.15
N SER A 65 12.42 -1.84 -6.04
CA SER A 65 12.54 -3.19 -5.48
C SER A 65 11.24 -3.67 -4.84
N PHE A 66 10.31 -2.77 -4.53
CA PHE A 66 9.04 -3.11 -3.90
C PHE A 66 7.85 -2.94 -4.84
N ILE A 67 7.75 -1.79 -5.50
CA ILE A 67 6.63 -1.51 -6.39
C ILE A 67 6.80 -2.33 -7.66
N THR A 68 5.75 -3.09 -8.01
CA THR A 68 5.86 -4.08 -9.09
C THR A 68 5.80 -3.49 -10.49
N ARG A 69 5.45 -2.21 -10.63
CA ARG A 69 5.37 -1.55 -11.93
C ARG A 69 6.17 -0.26 -11.89
N GLU A 70 7.03 -0.08 -12.88
CA GLU A 70 7.89 1.10 -12.92
C GLU A 70 7.11 2.39 -13.15
N ASP A 71 6.05 2.33 -13.94
CA ASP A 71 5.23 3.52 -14.18
C ASP A 71 4.60 4.03 -12.88
N VAL A 72 4.22 3.13 -11.97
CA VAL A 72 3.68 3.52 -10.68
C VAL A 72 4.77 4.12 -9.80
N ALA A 73 5.98 3.56 -9.83
CA ALA A 73 7.09 4.13 -9.07
C ALA A 73 7.38 5.56 -9.53
N LYS A 74 7.35 5.81 -10.83
CA LYS A 74 7.53 7.16 -11.37
C LYS A 74 6.41 8.08 -10.92
N LYS A 75 5.18 7.60 -10.90
CA LYS A 75 4.04 8.38 -10.44
C LYS A 75 4.23 8.80 -8.98
N VAL A 76 4.69 7.89 -8.13
CA VAL A 76 4.95 8.20 -6.73
C VAL A 76 6.01 9.28 -6.62
N LYS A 77 7.10 9.14 -7.35
CA LYS A 77 8.19 10.09 -7.30
C LYS A 77 7.79 11.47 -7.82
N ASP A 78 7.04 11.53 -8.91
CA ASP A 78 6.75 12.78 -9.59
C ASP A 78 5.45 13.44 -9.12
N GLU A 79 4.40 12.66 -8.87
CA GLU A 79 3.08 13.20 -8.55
C GLU A 79 2.75 13.12 -7.08
N LEU A 80 2.84 11.95 -6.48
CA LEU A 80 2.45 11.79 -5.09
C LEU A 80 3.41 12.49 -4.14
N ALA A 81 4.70 12.45 -4.45
CA ALA A 81 5.67 13.14 -3.62
C ALA A 81 5.41 14.65 -3.61
N ALA A 82 5.03 15.22 -4.75
CA ALA A 82 4.70 16.64 -4.83
C ALA A 82 3.40 16.94 -4.09
N LYS A 83 2.40 16.07 -4.24
CA LYS A 83 1.12 16.24 -3.58
C LYS A 83 1.26 16.27 -2.06
N TYR A 84 2.15 15.45 -1.52
CA TYR A 84 2.32 15.34 -0.08
C TYR A 84 3.58 16.01 0.44
N ALA A 85 4.13 16.96 -0.31
CA ALA A 85 5.39 17.59 0.05
C ALA A 85 5.36 18.22 1.45
N ASP A 86 4.21 18.77 1.84
CA ASP A 86 4.08 19.44 3.14
C ASP A 86 3.50 18.55 4.22
N ARG A 87 3.34 17.26 3.96
CA ARG A 87 2.76 16.35 4.92
C ARG A 87 3.80 15.31 5.36
N ASN A 88 3.92 15.12 6.65
CA ASN A 88 4.88 14.16 7.22
C ASN A 88 4.16 12.92 7.68
N GLY A 89 3.89 11.98 6.77
CA GLY A 89 3.17 10.77 7.09
C GLY A 89 1.67 10.97 7.08
N GLY A 90 0.92 9.91 7.41
CA GLY A 90 -0.53 9.99 7.40
C GLY A 90 -1.11 10.22 6.04
N TYR A 91 -0.54 9.59 5.01
CA TYR A 91 -0.99 9.79 3.64
C TYR A 91 -2.19 8.93 3.27
N THR A 92 -2.59 8.01 4.15
CA THR A 92 -3.68 7.08 3.87
C THR A 92 -4.74 7.17 4.95
N ARG A 93 -5.95 6.71 4.61
CA ARG A 93 -7.00 6.51 5.60
C ARG A 93 -7.78 5.26 5.23
N ILE A 94 -8.46 4.67 6.21
CA ILE A 94 -9.14 3.40 6.04
C ILE A 94 -10.58 3.52 6.56
N PRO A 95 -11.50 4.09 5.77
CA PRO A 95 -12.90 4.10 6.17
C PRO A 95 -13.47 2.68 6.11
N ARG A 96 -14.19 2.31 7.15
CA ARG A 96 -14.80 0.99 7.22
C ARG A 96 -16.14 1.00 6.54
N ILE A 97 -16.43 -0.05 5.76
CA ILE A 97 -17.71 -0.16 5.06
C ILE A 97 -18.69 -1.02 5.85
N GLY A 98 -18.25 -2.12 6.41
CA GLY A 98 -19.13 -3.03 7.13
C GLY A 98 -18.64 -4.46 7.05
N THR A 99 -19.54 -5.40 7.38
CA THR A 99 -19.19 -6.80 7.40
C THR A 99 -19.60 -7.44 6.07
N ARG A 100 -18.69 -8.22 5.50
CA ARG A 100 -18.94 -8.89 4.24
C ARG A 100 -19.85 -10.10 4.49
N ARG A 101 -20.78 -10.31 3.56
CA ARG A 101 -21.66 -11.48 3.65
C ARG A 101 -20.85 -12.75 3.50
N GLY A 102 -21.31 -13.77 4.15
CA GLY A 102 -20.78 -15.11 3.98
C GLY A 102 -19.71 -15.46 4.96
N ASP A 103 -18.66 -14.65 5.10
CA ASP A 103 -17.57 -14.98 5.99
C ASP A 103 -17.40 -14.00 7.14
N ALA A 104 -18.28 -13.03 7.25
CA ALA A 104 -18.26 -12.04 8.32
C ALA A 104 -16.96 -11.22 8.37
N ALA A 105 -16.18 -11.21 7.31
CA ALA A 105 -14.97 -10.40 7.28
C ALA A 105 -15.34 -8.92 7.21
N GLU A 106 -14.63 -8.10 7.99
CA GLU A 106 -14.88 -6.66 7.96
C GLU A 106 -14.23 -6.08 6.71
N VAL A 107 -15.01 -5.33 5.94
CA VAL A 107 -14.57 -4.73 4.68
C VAL A 107 -14.29 -3.26 4.90
N ALA A 108 -13.25 -2.77 4.26
CA ALA A 108 -12.84 -1.38 4.36
C ALA A 108 -12.34 -0.90 3.01
N VAL A 109 -12.28 0.42 2.88
CA VAL A 109 -11.59 1.04 1.76
C VAL A 109 -10.28 1.57 2.32
N ILE A 110 -9.18 1.42 1.58
CA ILE A 110 -7.96 2.12 1.88
C ILE A 110 -7.76 3.14 0.76
N GLU A 111 -7.48 4.36 1.12
CA GLU A 111 -7.37 5.42 0.12
C GLU A 111 -6.28 6.40 0.49
N LEU A 112 -5.70 7.02 -0.54
CA LEU A 112 -4.75 8.11 -0.36
C LEU A 112 -5.55 9.39 -0.09
N ILE A 113 -5.08 10.15 0.87
CA ILE A 113 -5.76 11.40 1.25
C ILE A 113 -5.61 12.49 0.20
#